data_1bb760e1562bc09c2c4d58ea70c19f11
#
_entry.id   1bb760e1562bc09c2c4d58ea70c19f11
#
_cell.length_a   1.000
_cell.length_b   1.000
_cell.length_c   1.000
_cell.angle_alpha   90.00
_cell.angle_beta   90.00
_cell.angle_gamma   90.00
#
_symmetry.space_group_name_H-M   'P 1'
#
loop_
_entity.id
_entity.type
_entity.pdbx_description
1 polymer ?
#
loop_
_entity_poly.entity_id
_entity_poly.type
_entity_poly.pdbx_seq_one_letter_code
_entity_poly.pdbx_strand_id
1 'polypeptide(L)'
;MFYHASQIKGITTLEPRVSNHEIPLVYFSTKRENVLVYISNAIEKFCKDTGFTYDGKWQKWGPYGFNEDGRLRLEEYYPNALVNTYKGVSGYIYSAKNVKDFGYNLDILDVVASSEQVNVTNVEYIPDAYEAILQAEKDGLITILRYDDLSEKRKKINMEIIKEEYKKSINHSDYRHFLIGNFPDILKGE
;
A
#
# COMPACT_ATOMS: atom_id res chain seq x y z
N MET A 1 -7.07 2.45 -19.95
CA MET A 1 -7.50 3.22 -18.76
C MET A 1 -6.42 3.11 -17.73
N PHE A 2 -6.13 4.20 -17.02
CA PHE A 2 -5.14 4.24 -15.94
C PHE A 2 -5.85 4.50 -14.63
N TYR A 3 -5.42 3.86 -13.56
CA TYR A 3 -6.05 3.92 -12.25
C TYR A 3 -5.07 4.39 -11.19
N HIS A 4 -5.56 5.24 -10.30
CA HIS A 4 -4.87 5.72 -9.10
C HIS A 4 -5.84 5.64 -7.93
N ALA A 5 -5.36 5.31 -6.73
CA ALA A 5 -6.23 5.25 -5.57
C ALA A 5 -5.77 6.20 -4.47
N SER A 6 -6.74 6.76 -3.75
CA SER A 6 -6.51 7.65 -2.62
C SER A 6 -7.69 7.61 -1.65
N GLN A 7 -7.44 7.84 -0.37
CA GLN A 7 -8.49 8.05 0.62
C GLN A 7 -9.11 9.46 0.52
N ILE A 8 -8.46 10.39 -0.17
CA ILE A 8 -8.91 11.77 -0.33
C ILE A 8 -10.06 11.82 -1.33
N LYS A 9 -11.18 12.45 -0.94
CA LYS A 9 -12.36 12.67 -1.78
C LYS A 9 -12.17 13.88 -2.70
N GLY A 10 -12.74 13.82 -3.89
CA GLY A 10 -12.95 15.00 -4.74
C GLY A 10 -11.72 15.46 -5.53
N ILE A 11 -10.74 14.58 -5.73
CA ILE A 11 -9.61 14.88 -6.60
C ILE A 11 -10.10 14.97 -8.04
N THR A 12 -9.92 16.12 -8.67
CA THR A 12 -10.23 16.37 -10.10
C THR A 12 -8.97 16.33 -10.97
N THR A 13 -7.80 16.60 -10.35
CA THR A 13 -6.50 16.56 -11.00
C THR A 13 -5.52 15.86 -10.05
N LEU A 14 -4.83 14.86 -10.57
CA LEU A 14 -3.76 14.16 -9.87
C LEU A 14 -2.44 14.89 -10.14
N GLU A 15 -1.81 15.36 -9.08
CA GLU A 15 -0.58 16.15 -9.16
C GLU A 15 0.63 15.30 -8.76
N PRO A 16 1.77 15.45 -9.46
CA PRO A 16 3.01 14.80 -9.08
C PRO A 16 3.45 15.22 -7.68
N ARG A 17 3.86 14.25 -6.86
CA ARG A 17 4.37 14.47 -5.50
C ARG A 17 5.68 13.74 -5.30
N VAL A 18 6.57 14.32 -4.51
CA VAL A 18 7.78 13.64 -4.09
C VAL A 18 7.41 12.49 -3.16
N SER A 19 7.83 11.30 -3.52
CA SER A 19 7.70 10.08 -2.74
C SER A 19 9.07 9.45 -2.51
N ASN A 20 9.16 8.15 -2.40
CA ASN A 20 10.42 7.43 -2.12
C ASN A 20 11.49 7.53 -3.21
N HIS A 21 11.20 8.14 -4.35
CA HIS A 21 12.09 8.24 -5.51
C HIS A 21 12.69 9.65 -5.72
N GLU A 22 12.50 10.57 -4.77
CA GLU A 22 13.02 11.94 -4.80
C GLU A 22 12.55 12.81 -6.00
N ILE A 23 11.85 12.22 -6.95
CA ILE A 23 11.28 12.89 -8.13
C ILE A 23 9.78 13.04 -7.93
N PRO A 24 9.19 14.22 -8.23
CA PRO A 24 7.73 14.39 -8.19
C PRO A 24 7.06 13.56 -9.27
N LEU A 25 6.33 12.52 -8.88
CA LEU A 25 5.61 11.62 -9.77
C LEU A 25 4.21 11.32 -9.23
N VAL A 26 3.31 11.02 -10.14
CA VAL A 26 2.04 10.36 -9.85
C VAL A 26 2.06 8.98 -10.49
N TYR A 27 1.69 7.96 -9.73
CA TYR A 27 1.73 6.56 -10.16
C TYR A 27 0.35 6.05 -10.52
N PHE A 28 0.29 5.25 -11.57
CA PHE A 28 -0.92 4.62 -12.08
C PHE A 28 -0.68 3.13 -12.32
N SER A 29 -1.76 2.37 -12.30
CA SER A 29 -1.77 1.02 -12.85
C SER A 29 -2.77 0.93 -14.01
N THR A 30 -2.50 0.09 -14.99
CA THR A 30 -3.47 -0.28 -16.02
C THR A 30 -4.48 -1.33 -15.54
N LYS A 31 -4.18 -1.98 -14.40
CA LYS A 31 -5.07 -2.91 -13.69
C LYS A 31 -5.72 -2.21 -12.50
N ARG A 32 -7.06 -2.17 -12.50
CA ARG A 32 -7.84 -1.48 -11.46
C ARG A 32 -7.57 -2.03 -10.07
N GLU A 33 -7.49 -3.33 -9.93
CA GLU A 33 -7.34 -4.02 -8.65
C GLU A 33 -5.98 -3.77 -8.00
N ASN A 34 -4.96 -3.51 -8.81
CA ASN A 34 -3.60 -3.24 -8.32
C ASN A 34 -3.51 -1.96 -7.47
N VAL A 35 -4.47 -1.03 -7.60
CA VAL A 35 -4.45 0.20 -6.81
C VAL A 35 -5.21 0.10 -5.49
N LEU A 36 -5.94 -0.98 -5.22
CA LEU A 36 -6.66 -1.19 -3.96
C LEU A 36 -5.73 -1.13 -2.75
N VAL A 37 -4.48 -1.57 -2.88
CA VAL A 37 -3.45 -1.53 -1.83
C VAL A 37 -3.22 -0.12 -1.27
N TYR A 38 -3.47 0.91 -2.04
CA TYR A 38 -3.26 2.31 -1.65
C TYR A 38 -4.46 2.93 -0.92
N ILE A 39 -5.58 2.22 -0.82
CA ILE A 39 -6.74 2.64 0.00
C ILE A 39 -6.51 2.21 1.44
N SER A 40 -5.34 2.47 1.96
CA SER A 40 -5.00 2.31 3.37
C SER A 40 -3.68 2.97 3.70
N ASN A 41 -3.53 3.32 4.98
CA ASN A 41 -2.27 3.58 5.63
C ASN A 41 -2.29 2.88 7.00
N ALA A 42 -1.64 1.75 7.09
CA ALA A 42 -1.65 0.93 8.31
C ALA A 42 -1.10 1.69 9.52
N ILE A 43 -0.11 2.55 9.33
CA ILE A 43 0.54 3.32 10.40
C ILE A 43 -0.41 4.41 10.93
N GLU A 44 -1.05 5.18 10.02
CA GLU A 44 -2.03 6.18 10.41
C GLU A 44 -3.18 5.56 11.21
N LYS A 45 -3.73 4.45 10.70
CA LYS A 45 -4.79 3.70 11.36
C LYS A 45 -4.38 3.24 12.76
N PHE A 46 -3.21 2.63 12.89
CA PHE A 46 -2.68 2.15 14.16
C PHE A 46 -2.46 3.28 15.16
N CYS A 47 -1.86 4.39 14.73
CA CYS A 47 -1.67 5.58 15.57
C CYS A 47 -3.00 6.13 16.06
N LYS A 48 -4.00 6.23 15.19
CA LYS A 48 -5.35 6.67 15.54
C LYS A 48 -6.00 5.73 16.56
N ASP A 49 -5.91 4.42 16.35
CA ASP A 49 -6.53 3.42 17.23
C ASP A 49 -5.87 3.36 18.61
N THR A 50 -4.57 3.72 18.70
CA THR A 50 -3.77 3.74 19.95
C THR A 50 -3.63 5.13 20.58
N GLY A 51 -4.22 6.18 19.97
CA GLY A 51 -4.08 7.56 20.46
C GLY A 51 -2.68 8.15 20.33
N PHE A 52 -1.86 7.61 19.43
CA PHE A 52 -0.51 8.12 19.15
C PHE A 52 -0.54 9.18 18.05
N THR A 53 0.40 10.12 18.09
CA THR A 53 0.50 11.17 17.06
C THR A 53 1.05 10.57 15.75
N TYR A 54 0.34 10.82 14.65
CA TYR A 54 0.77 10.51 13.30
C TYR A 54 1.33 11.78 12.65
N ASP A 55 2.53 11.73 12.09
CA ASP A 55 3.24 12.90 11.52
C ASP A 55 2.82 13.22 10.07
N GLY A 56 1.92 12.41 9.51
CA GLY A 56 1.35 12.63 8.18
C GLY A 56 2.15 12.04 7.03
N LYS A 57 3.30 11.41 7.28
CA LYS A 57 4.08 10.76 6.24
C LYS A 57 3.55 9.36 5.96
N TRP A 58 3.05 9.15 4.75
CA TRP A 58 2.67 7.81 4.32
C TRP A 58 3.91 6.90 4.28
N GLN A 59 3.85 5.80 5.01
CA GLN A 59 4.86 4.76 5.01
C GLN A 59 4.27 3.50 4.38
N LYS A 60 5.02 2.92 3.47
CA LYS A 60 4.68 1.62 2.92
C LYS A 60 4.92 0.56 3.99
N TRP A 61 3.91 0.25 4.77
CA TRP A 61 3.88 -0.98 5.52
C TRP A 61 2.65 -1.77 5.11
N GLY A 62 2.74 -2.32 3.99
CA GLY A 62 1.86 -3.37 3.53
C GLY A 62 2.72 -4.30 2.71
N PRO A 63 2.72 -5.58 3.02
CA PRO A 63 3.45 -6.56 2.26
C PRO A 63 2.76 -6.73 0.92
N TYR A 64 3.20 -5.98 -0.07
CA TYR A 64 2.72 -6.18 -1.42
C TYR A 64 3.85 -6.24 -2.42
N GLY A 65 3.62 -7.00 -3.45
CA GLY A 65 4.45 -7.11 -4.64
C GLY A 65 3.58 -7.39 -5.85
N PHE A 66 4.20 -7.77 -6.93
CA PHE A 66 3.51 -8.15 -8.14
C PHE A 66 4.01 -9.52 -8.59
N ASN A 67 3.11 -10.35 -9.08
CA ASN A 67 3.45 -11.61 -9.73
C ASN A 67 4.06 -11.33 -11.11
N GLU A 68 4.63 -12.35 -11.75
CA GLU A 68 5.21 -12.25 -13.10
C GLU A 68 4.23 -11.78 -14.17
N ASP A 69 2.93 -12.01 -13.96
CA ASP A 69 1.84 -11.54 -14.82
C ASP A 69 1.31 -10.13 -14.46
N GLY A 70 2.01 -9.42 -13.57
CA GLY A 70 1.66 -8.07 -13.12
C GLY A 70 0.44 -7.99 -12.19
N ARG A 71 -0.09 -9.12 -11.69
CA ARG A 71 -1.15 -9.11 -10.67
C ARG A 71 -0.60 -8.74 -9.31
N LEU A 72 -1.34 -7.91 -8.57
CA LEU A 72 -1.05 -7.59 -7.19
C LEU A 72 -1.01 -8.87 -6.33
N ARG A 73 0.03 -8.98 -5.51
CA ARG A 73 0.17 -9.97 -4.48
C ARG A 73 0.31 -9.28 -3.13
N LEU A 74 -0.66 -9.49 -2.26
CA LEU A 74 -0.60 -9.08 -0.86
C LEU A 74 -0.04 -10.23 -0.01
N GLU A 75 0.71 -9.90 1.04
CA GLU A 75 1.33 -10.89 1.92
C GLU A 75 1.18 -10.45 3.38
N GLU A 76 0.66 -11.31 4.24
CA GLU A 76 0.55 -11.01 5.66
C GLU A 76 1.88 -11.25 6.38
N TYR A 77 2.43 -10.24 7.04
CA TYR A 77 3.66 -10.37 7.84
C TYR A 77 3.39 -10.83 9.26
N TYR A 78 2.15 -10.71 9.72
CA TYR A 78 1.66 -11.19 11.01
C TYR A 78 0.20 -11.64 10.86
N PRO A 79 -0.33 -12.43 11.80
CA PRO A 79 -1.72 -12.91 11.75
C PRO A 79 -2.73 -11.78 11.64
N ASN A 80 -3.66 -11.88 10.71
CA ASN A 80 -4.71 -10.88 10.45
C ASN A 80 -4.22 -9.50 9.97
N ALA A 81 -3.00 -9.39 9.45
CA ALA A 81 -2.46 -8.12 8.95
C ALA A 81 -3.35 -7.47 7.89
N LEU A 82 -3.94 -8.26 7.00
CA LEU A 82 -4.85 -7.76 5.97
C LEU A 82 -6.11 -7.11 6.59
N VAL A 83 -6.75 -7.78 7.53
CA VAL A 83 -7.91 -7.25 8.26
C VAL A 83 -7.53 -5.96 8.98
N ASN A 84 -6.44 -5.98 9.72
CA ASN A 84 -6.00 -4.83 10.51
C ASN A 84 -5.66 -3.62 9.63
N THR A 85 -5.20 -3.85 8.42
CA THR A 85 -4.80 -2.79 7.50
C THR A 85 -5.96 -2.20 6.72
N TYR A 86 -6.90 -3.03 6.23
CA TYR A 86 -7.87 -2.60 5.22
C TYR A 86 -9.32 -2.57 5.69
N LYS A 87 -9.71 -3.34 6.72
CA LYS A 87 -11.10 -3.42 7.16
C LYS A 87 -11.60 -2.08 7.70
N GLY A 88 -12.75 -1.65 7.19
CA GLY A 88 -13.36 -0.37 7.56
C GLY A 88 -12.68 0.85 6.92
N VAL A 89 -11.70 0.66 6.04
CA VAL A 89 -11.04 1.76 5.32
C VAL A 89 -11.75 2.01 4.01
N SER A 90 -12.26 3.21 3.81
CA SER A 90 -12.87 3.65 2.55
C SER A 90 -11.93 4.54 1.74
N GLY A 91 -12.17 4.63 0.44
CA GLY A 91 -11.40 5.49 -0.44
C GLY A 91 -11.99 5.57 -1.84
N TYR A 92 -11.19 6.02 -2.78
CA TYR A 92 -11.63 6.31 -4.14
C TYR A 92 -10.60 5.78 -5.13
N ILE A 93 -11.08 5.19 -6.22
CA ILE A 93 -10.28 4.88 -7.40
C ILE A 93 -10.57 5.95 -8.46
N TYR A 94 -9.54 6.66 -8.83
CA TYR A 94 -9.55 7.70 -9.84
C TYR A 94 -9.05 7.13 -11.15
N SER A 95 -9.80 7.35 -12.24
CA SER A 95 -9.44 6.88 -13.57
C SER A 95 -9.02 8.02 -14.47
N ALA A 96 -8.05 7.76 -15.34
CA ALA A 96 -7.59 8.68 -16.37
C ALA A 96 -7.44 7.97 -17.72
N LYS A 97 -7.66 8.69 -18.81
CA LYS A 97 -7.50 8.15 -20.18
C LYS A 97 -6.14 8.43 -20.76
N ASN A 98 -5.62 9.62 -20.52
CA ASN A 98 -4.37 10.09 -21.09
C ASN A 98 -3.37 10.32 -19.97
N VAL A 99 -2.39 9.45 -19.86
CA VAL A 99 -1.27 9.56 -18.94
C VAL A 99 -0.01 9.53 -19.78
N LYS A 100 0.80 10.59 -19.68
CA LYS A 100 2.10 10.64 -20.33
C LYS A 100 3.10 9.95 -19.41
N ASP A 101 3.64 8.84 -19.88
CA ASP A 101 4.67 8.11 -19.17
C ASP A 101 5.96 8.94 -19.11
N PHE A 102 6.50 9.09 -17.92
CA PHE A 102 7.78 9.74 -17.69
C PHE A 102 8.98 8.89 -18.15
N GLY A 103 8.74 7.61 -18.46
CA GLY A 103 9.79 6.67 -18.85
C GLY A 103 10.65 6.22 -17.66
N TYR A 104 10.15 6.38 -16.45
CA TYR A 104 10.79 5.86 -15.24
C TYR A 104 10.55 4.35 -15.19
N ASN A 105 11.61 3.59 -15.44
CA ASN A 105 11.52 2.13 -15.40
C ASN A 105 11.37 1.66 -13.95
N LEU A 106 10.16 1.28 -13.59
CA LEU A 106 9.84 0.75 -12.25
C LEU A 106 10.07 -0.77 -12.17
N ASP A 107 10.44 -1.43 -13.28
CA ASP A 107 10.50 -2.89 -13.40
C ASP A 107 9.22 -3.62 -12.93
N ILE A 108 8.10 -2.90 -12.96
CA ILE A 108 6.79 -3.40 -12.56
C ILE A 108 5.84 -3.33 -13.75
N LEU A 109 5.33 -4.48 -14.17
CA LEU A 109 4.33 -4.57 -15.22
C LEU A 109 3.08 -3.78 -14.86
N ASP A 110 2.47 -3.15 -15.87
CA ASP A 110 1.21 -2.42 -15.72
C ASP A 110 1.27 -1.16 -14.84
N VAL A 111 2.45 -0.68 -14.46
CA VAL A 111 2.65 0.57 -13.74
C VAL A 111 3.18 1.65 -14.67
N VAL A 112 2.59 2.83 -14.60
CA VAL A 112 3.00 4.03 -15.34
C VAL A 112 3.19 5.16 -14.33
N ALA A 113 4.25 5.94 -14.50
CA ALA A 113 4.53 7.12 -13.70
C ALA A 113 4.51 8.37 -14.57
N SER A 114 3.85 9.44 -14.12
CA SER A 114 3.83 10.72 -14.82
C SER A 114 4.41 11.83 -13.95
N SER A 115 5.25 12.66 -14.55
CA SER A 115 5.74 13.91 -13.96
C SER A 115 4.82 15.10 -14.26
N GLU A 116 3.77 14.90 -15.03
CA GLU A 116 2.78 15.92 -15.38
C GLU A 116 1.48 15.71 -14.61
N GLN A 117 0.72 16.78 -14.43
CA GLN A 117 -0.63 16.71 -13.88
C GLN A 117 -1.54 15.88 -14.79
N VAL A 118 -2.40 15.07 -14.20
CA VAL A 118 -3.32 14.21 -14.93
C VAL A 118 -4.76 14.47 -14.50
N ASN A 119 -5.61 14.85 -15.45
CA ASN A 119 -7.01 15.08 -15.20
C ASN A 119 -7.77 13.76 -14.99
N VAL A 120 -8.56 13.71 -13.95
CA VAL A 120 -9.45 12.61 -13.64
C VAL A 120 -10.63 12.58 -14.60
N THR A 121 -10.95 11.41 -15.12
CA THR A 121 -12.09 11.20 -16.02
C THR A 121 -13.26 10.48 -15.36
N ASN A 122 -13.00 9.69 -14.33
CA ASN A 122 -14.04 9.00 -13.55
C ASN A 122 -13.53 8.73 -12.13
N VAL A 123 -14.49 8.61 -11.20
CA VAL A 123 -14.23 8.33 -9.78
C VAL A 123 -15.15 7.21 -9.34
N GLU A 124 -14.58 6.20 -8.70
CA GLU A 124 -15.28 5.09 -8.07
C GLU A 124 -15.08 5.15 -6.57
N TYR A 125 -16.15 5.08 -5.79
CA TYR A 125 -16.07 5.00 -4.33
C TYR A 125 -15.96 3.56 -3.87
N ILE A 126 -14.97 3.29 -3.03
CA ILE A 126 -14.76 2.00 -2.37
C ILE A 126 -15.15 2.15 -0.90
N PRO A 127 -16.28 1.59 -0.45
CA PRO A 127 -16.75 1.74 0.92
C PRO A 127 -15.90 1.00 1.95
N ASP A 128 -15.31 -0.13 1.55
CA ASP A 128 -14.43 -0.94 2.38
C ASP A 128 -13.37 -1.60 1.51
N ALA A 129 -12.12 -1.22 1.72
CA ALA A 129 -10.99 -1.73 0.95
C ALA A 129 -10.75 -3.23 1.18
N TYR A 130 -11.01 -3.74 2.40
CA TYR A 130 -10.87 -5.15 2.71
C TYR A 130 -11.83 -6.01 1.90
N GLU A 131 -13.11 -5.63 1.86
CA GLU A 131 -14.12 -6.35 1.09
C GLU A 131 -13.84 -6.29 -0.42
N ALA A 132 -13.38 -5.14 -0.93
CA ALA A 132 -12.98 -5.01 -2.34
C ALA A 132 -11.77 -5.89 -2.69
N ILE A 133 -10.80 -6.01 -1.79
CA ILE A 133 -9.62 -6.88 -1.92
C ILE A 133 -10.05 -8.35 -1.92
N LEU A 134 -10.92 -8.77 -0.99
CA LEU A 134 -11.42 -10.15 -0.95
C LEU A 134 -12.23 -10.52 -2.20
N GLN A 135 -13.02 -9.57 -2.72
CA GLN A 135 -13.74 -9.81 -3.97
C GLN A 135 -12.77 -9.95 -5.15
N ALA A 136 -11.75 -9.10 -5.24
CA ALA A 136 -10.73 -9.20 -6.28
C ALA A 136 -9.91 -10.51 -6.20
N GLU A 137 -9.63 -11.02 -5.00
CA GLU A 137 -9.03 -12.35 -4.81
C GLU A 137 -9.93 -13.46 -5.33
N LYS A 138 -11.22 -13.44 -4.94
CA LYS A 138 -12.22 -14.42 -5.38
C LYS A 138 -12.35 -14.46 -6.91
N ASP A 139 -12.22 -13.30 -7.54
CA ASP A 139 -12.30 -13.18 -9.01
C ASP A 139 -10.95 -13.52 -9.70
N GLY A 140 -9.93 -13.91 -8.94
CA GLY A 140 -8.61 -14.29 -9.44
C GLY A 140 -7.77 -13.13 -9.98
N LEU A 141 -8.12 -11.88 -9.63
CA LEU A 141 -7.46 -10.66 -10.10
C LEU A 141 -6.27 -10.25 -9.25
N ILE A 142 -6.23 -10.69 -8.00
CA ILE A 142 -5.11 -10.52 -7.07
C ILE A 142 -4.81 -11.84 -6.35
N THR A 143 -3.67 -11.89 -5.68
CA THR A 143 -3.25 -13.03 -4.84
C THR A 143 -3.03 -12.56 -3.41
N ILE A 144 -3.48 -13.33 -2.43
CA ILE A 144 -3.21 -13.07 -1.02
C ILE A 144 -2.47 -14.27 -0.42
N LEU A 145 -1.29 -14.01 0.15
CA LEU A 145 -0.53 -14.98 0.93
C LEU A 145 -0.86 -14.78 2.40
N ARG A 146 -1.66 -15.67 2.97
CA ARG A 146 -2.05 -15.62 4.39
C ARG A 146 -0.86 -15.99 5.27
N TYR A 147 -0.75 -15.37 6.45
CA TYR A 147 0.36 -15.62 7.39
C TYR A 147 0.48 -17.10 7.75
N ASP A 148 -0.64 -17.78 7.98
CA ASP A 148 -0.66 -19.19 8.37
C ASP A 148 -0.16 -20.13 7.26
N ASP A 149 -0.30 -19.72 6.00
CA ASP A 149 0.15 -20.48 4.82
C ASP A 149 1.63 -20.24 4.48
N LEU A 150 2.29 -19.27 5.13
CA LEU A 150 3.69 -18.97 4.88
C LEU A 150 4.60 -20.07 5.43
N SER A 151 5.60 -20.44 4.62
CA SER A 151 6.65 -21.36 5.12
C SER A 151 7.46 -20.73 6.26
N GLU A 152 8.00 -21.56 7.16
CA GLU A 152 8.86 -21.10 8.25
C GLU A 152 10.08 -20.32 7.75
N LYS A 153 10.61 -20.69 6.59
CA LYS A 153 11.67 -19.92 5.91
C LYS A 153 11.22 -18.50 5.57
N ARG A 154 10.00 -18.35 5.05
CA ARG A 154 9.44 -17.05 4.70
C ARG A 154 9.16 -16.20 5.93
N LYS A 155 8.60 -16.77 6.98
CA LYS A 155 8.38 -16.10 8.25
C LYS A 155 9.70 -15.58 8.85
N LYS A 156 10.79 -16.37 8.80
CA LYS A 156 12.12 -15.91 9.23
C LYS A 156 12.63 -14.72 8.43
N ILE A 157 12.47 -14.74 7.11
CA ILE A 157 12.84 -13.58 6.25
C ILE A 157 12.03 -12.35 6.64
N ASN A 158 10.74 -12.51 6.87
CA ASN A 158 9.88 -11.41 7.30
C ASN A 158 10.31 -10.82 8.65
N MET A 159 10.74 -11.66 9.60
CA MET A 159 11.29 -11.19 10.89
C MET A 159 12.54 -10.32 10.71
N GLU A 160 13.45 -10.71 9.85
CA GLU A 160 14.66 -9.90 9.57
C GLU A 160 14.31 -8.57 8.90
N ILE A 161 13.36 -8.58 7.98
CA ILE A 161 12.84 -7.32 7.36
C ILE A 161 12.28 -6.39 8.45
N ILE A 162 11.48 -6.92 9.39
CA ILE A 162 10.89 -6.13 10.48
C ILE A 162 11.98 -5.48 11.34
N LYS A 163 13.02 -6.22 11.70
CA LYS A 163 14.16 -5.69 12.48
C LYS A 163 14.91 -4.59 11.74
N GLU A 164 15.13 -4.75 10.42
CA GLU A 164 15.76 -3.73 9.61
C GLU A 164 14.90 -2.47 9.52
N GLU A 165 13.58 -2.60 9.31
CA GLU A 165 12.65 -1.47 9.28
C GLU A 165 12.60 -0.75 10.64
N TYR A 166 12.68 -1.49 11.75
CA TYR A 166 12.76 -0.91 13.08
C TYR A 166 14.03 -0.04 13.25
N LYS A 167 15.18 -0.51 12.77
CA LYS A 167 16.44 0.27 12.79
C LYS A 167 16.32 1.54 11.94
N LYS A 168 15.71 1.46 10.78
CA LYS A 168 15.48 2.62 9.88
C LYS A 168 14.47 3.62 10.44
N SER A 169 13.56 3.20 11.32
CA SER A 169 12.46 4.03 11.84
C SER A 169 12.88 5.02 12.93
N ILE A 170 14.17 5.17 13.23
CA ILE A 170 14.67 5.97 14.37
C ILE A 170 14.19 7.42 14.36
N ASN A 171 14.00 8.01 13.20
CA ASN A 171 13.53 9.39 13.02
C ASN A 171 12.03 9.48 12.66
N HIS A 172 11.29 8.38 12.79
CA HIS A 172 9.87 8.25 12.45
C HIS A 172 9.13 7.62 13.64
N SER A 173 8.75 8.44 14.59
CA SER A 173 8.19 7.99 15.87
C SER A 173 6.88 7.22 15.72
N ASP A 174 6.02 7.62 14.78
CA ASP A 174 4.78 6.96 14.43
C ASP A 174 5.00 5.58 13.82
N TYR A 175 5.92 5.47 12.87
CA TYR A 175 6.30 4.19 12.28
C TYR A 175 6.95 3.25 13.31
N ARG A 176 7.82 3.80 14.16
CA ARG A 176 8.43 3.04 15.26
C ARG A 176 7.40 2.54 16.27
N HIS A 177 6.42 3.37 16.60
CA HIS A 177 5.30 2.99 17.46
C HIS A 177 4.48 1.84 16.84
N PHE A 178 4.17 1.92 15.56
CA PHE A 178 3.50 0.85 14.81
C PHE A 178 4.28 -0.47 14.86
N LEU A 179 5.59 -0.42 14.62
CA LEU A 179 6.44 -1.63 14.63
C LEU A 179 6.49 -2.27 16.02
N ILE A 180 6.69 -1.50 17.09
CA ILE A 180 6.69 -2.00 18.47
C ILE A 180 5.34 -2.64 18.81
N GLY A 181 4.25 -2.00 18.44
CA GLY A 181 2.91 -2.49 18.78
C GLY A 181 2.50 -3.77 18.08
N ASN A 182 2.95 -3.94 16.82
CA ASN A 182 2.59 -5.13 16.04
C ASN A 182 3.60 -6.27 16.13
N PHE A 183 4.84 -5.98 16.52
CA PHE A 183 5.94 -6.97 16.52
C PHE A 183 6.73 -7.01 17.85
N PRO A 184 6.04 -6.98 19.02
CA PRO A 184 6.73 -6.86 20.30
C PRO A 184 7.68 -8.03 20.57
N ASP A 185 7.35 -9.25 20.12
CA ASP A 185 8.19 -10.44 20.38
C ASP A 185 9.43 -10.50 19.48
N ILE A 186 9.36 -9.90 18.29
CA ILE A 186 10.50 -9.84 17.36
C ILE A 186 11.50 -8.76 17.80
N LEU A 187 11.00 -7.68 18.40
CA LEU A 187 11.79 -6.50 18.74
C LEU A 187 12.26 -6.47 20.20
N LYS A 188 11.94 -7.49 21.01
CA LYS A 188 12.49 -7.64 22.36
C LYS A 188 14.01 -7.82 22.29
N GLY A 189 14.76 -6.81 22.73
CA GLY A 189 16.23 -6.84 22.82
C GLY A 189 16.97 -6.13 21.69
N GLU A 190 16.24 -5.38 20.82
CA GLU A 190 16.84 -4.50 19.81
C GLU A 190 17.08 -3.06 20.34
#